data_41e6855682cd20cc93fb9b723f3c3a80
#
_entry.id   41e6855682cd20cc93fb9b723f3c3a80
#
_cell.length_a   1.000
_cell.length_b   1.000
_cell.length_c   1.000
_cell.angle_alpha   90.00
_cell.angle_beta   90.00
_cell.angle_gamma   90.00
#
_symmetry.space_group_name_H-M   'P 1'
#
loop_
_entity.id
_entity.type
_entity.pdbx_description
1 polymer ?
#
loop_
_entity_poly.entity_id
_entity_poly.type
_entity_poly.pdbx_seq_one_letter_code
_entity_poly.pdbx_strand_id
1 'polypeptide(L)'
;MSSIFLPYLQSIEPDAQFTFDLPLVKSSTGKRYYAKVGSPGEKDQYVGEAESLRAIYEAAPGLAPRLLASGTTGDDTPSRPGNPFFLSEYMDIGSLTVQTAELLGERLAKELHAFKSPKGFGFAVPTYCGATRQDNGWFGTWEECFSAMIKNLLQKLPSERRYAELLHKGEEVRTRVIPWLLQPLVIEPVLVHGDLWSGNTGTNRKTGQSVIFDPSSYYGHNEADLAIARIFGGIPGSFFVAYHKYMPKTEPVQQYSLRGDLYELYHYLNHTVLFGGGYAGSALQKMNKLLRACPLV
;
A
#
# COMPACT_ATOMS: atom_id res chain seq x y z
N MET A 1 -16.60 -12.21 -21.12
CA MET A 1 -16.00 -11.83 -19.81
C MET A 1 -16.49 -12.71 -18.66
N SER A 2 -17.77 -13.01 -18.52
CA SER A 2 -18.32 -13.89 -17.46
C SER A 2 -17.73 -15.30 -17.43
N SER A 3 -17.37 -15.87 -18.58
CA SER A 3 -16.82 -17.22 -18.69
C SER A 3 -15.46 -17.40 -17.97
N ILE A 4 -14.70 -16.33 -17.74
CA ILE A 4 -13.40 -16.38 -17.07
C ILE A 4 -13.54 -16.78 -15.59
N PHE A 5 -14.55 -16.22 -14.92
CA PHE A 5 -14.75 -16.40 -13.48
C PHE A 5 -15.54 -17.66 -13.12
N LEU A 6 -16.33 -18.19 -14.08
CA LEU A 6 -17.26 -19.27 -13.83
C LEU A 6 -16.59 -20.55 -13.28
N PRO A 7 -15.43 -21.02 -13.80
CA PRO A 7 -14.76 -22.22 -13.25
C PRO A 7 -14.35 -22.06 -11.79
N TYR A 8 -13.85 -20.87 -11.42
CA TYR A 8 -13.45 -20.57 -10.03
C TYR A 8 -14.65 -20.49 -9.11
N LEU A 9 -15.73 -19.84 -9.55
CA LEU A 9 -16.95 -19.70 -8.76
C LEU A 9 -17.65 -21.07 -8.58
N GLN A 10 -17.69 -21.91 -9.62
CA GLN A 10 -18.21 -23.26 -9.53
C GLN A 10 -17.38 -24.18 -8.65
N SER A 11 -16.05 -23.96 -8.55
CA SER A 11 -15.24 -24.70 -7.58
C SER A 11 -15.56 -24.37 -6.13
N ILE A 12 -16.09 -23.17 -5.87
CA ILE A 12 -16.51 -22.70 -4.53
C ILE A 12 -17.97 -23.04 -4.24
N GLU A 13 -18.84 -22.94 -5.24
CA GLU A 13 -20.28 -23.21 -5.17
C GLU A 13 -20.73 -24.00 -6.40
N PRO A 14 -20.56 -25.34 -6.42
CA PRO A 14 -20.74 -26.19 -7.63
C PRO A 14 -22.14 -26.09 -8.25
N ASP A 15 -23.18 -25.98 -7.43
CA ASP A 15 -24.58 -26.00 -7.87
C ASP A 15 -25.20 -24.62 -8.02
N ALA A 16 -24.41 -23.55 -7.79
CA ALA A 16 -24.92 -22.19 -7.83
C ALA A 16 -24.96 -21.63 -9.26
N GLN A 17 -25.94 -20.79 -9.51
CA GLN A 17 -26.00 -19.95 -10.69
C GLN A 17 -25.46 -18.56 -10.36
N PHE A 18 -24.76 -17.94 -11.32
CA PHE A 18 -24.11 -16.66 -11.12
C PHE A 18 -24.62 -15.60 -12.09
N THR A 19 -24.91 -14.41 -11.56
CA THR A 19 -25.24 -13.22 -12.34
C THR A 19 -24.07 -12.25 -12.27
N PHE A 20 -23.60 -11.78 -13.43
CA PHE A 20 -22.45 -10.93 -13.59
C PHE A 20 -22.88 -9.49 -13.93
N ASP A 21 -22.59 -8.55 -13.05
CA ASP A 21 -22.74 -7.11 -13.20
C ASP A 21 -21.44 -6.47 -12.67
N LEU A 22 -20.36 -6.67 -13.43
CA LEU A 22 -19.02 -6.32 -12.97
C LEU A 22 -18.92 -4.88 -12.49
N PRO A 23 -18.26 -4.62 -11.34
CA PRO A 23 -17.41 -5.58 -10.60
C PRO A 23 -18.16 -6.51 -9.64
N LEU A 24 -19.48 -6.48 -9.57
CA LEU A 24 -20.27 -7.32 -8.67
C LEU A 24 -20.72 -8.61 -9.36
N VAL A 25 -20.45 -9.76 -8.70
CA VAL A 25 -21.01 -11.06 -9.08
C VAL A 25 -21.91 -11.55 -7.95
N LYS A 26 -23.13 -11.99 -8.30
CA LYS A 26 -24.11 -12.51 -7.36
C LYS A 26 -24.35 -13.99 -7.60
N SER A 27 -24.29 -14.78 -6.53
CA SER A 27 -24.67 -16.20 -6.52
C SER A 27 -26.15 -16.37 -6.20
N SER A 28 -26.78 -17.41 -6.75
CA SER A 28 -28.13 -17.84 -6.39
C SER A 28 -28.27 -18.24 -4.92
N THR A 29 -27.17 -18.52 -4.22
CA THR A 29 -27.12 -18.79 -2.77
C THR A 29 -27.15 -17.51 -1.92
N GLY A 30 -27.13 -16.33 -2.55
CA GLY A 30 -27.08 -15.02 -1.88
C GLY A 30 -25.65 -14.52 -1.59
N LYS A 31 -24.60 -15.30 -1.86
CA LYS A 31 -23.23 -14.81 -1.77
C LYS A 31 -22.93 -13.79 -2.86
N ARG A 32 -21.99 -12.91 -2.57
CA ARG A 32 -21.49 -11.89 -3.49
C ARG A 32 -20.00 -11.99 -3.61
N TYR A 33 -19.49 -11.68 -4.81
CA TYR A 33 -18.08 -11.68 -5.13
C TYR A 33 -17.72 -10.38 -5.86
N TYR A 34 -16.47 -9.96 -5.72
CA TYR A 34 -15.92 -8.82 -6.45
C TYR A 34 -15.00 -9.35 -7.55
N ALA A 35 -15.26 -8.95 -8.79
CA ALA A 35 -14.52 -9.43 -9.95
C ALA A 35 -14.19 -8.28 -10.89
N LYS A 36 -12.95 -8.17 -11.34
CA LYS A 36 -12.51 -7.18 -12.33
C LYS A 36 -11.61 -7.79 -13.39
N VAL A 37 -11.63 -7.19 -14.57
CA VAL A 37 -10.76 -7.53 -15.71
C VAL A 37 -10.10 -6.24 -16.16
N GLY A 38 -8.80 -6.25 -16.28
CA GLY A 38 -8.02 -5.11 -16.75
C GLY A 38 -7.64 -5.21 -18.23
N SER A 39 -6.93 -4.19 -18.70
CA SER A 39 -6.24 -4.20 -19.98
C SER A 39 -4.88 -4.92 -19.85
N PRO A 40 -4.29 -5.40 -20.96
CA PRO A 40 -2.98 -6.07 -20.91
C PRO A 40 -1.87 -5.23 -20.26
N GLY A 41 -1.93 -3.90 -20.39
CA GLY A 41 -0.96 -2.98 -19.79
C GLY A 41 -1.03 -2.90 -18.27
N GLU A 42 -2.13 -3.36 -17.64
CA GLU A 42 -2.34 -3.35 -16.19
C GLU A 42 -1.91 -4.67 -15.52
N LYS A 43 -1.31 -5.60 -16.28
CA LYS A 43 -0.96 -6.94 -15.77
C LYS A 43 -0.14 -6.88 -14.48
N ASP A 44 0.94 -6.11 -14.45
CA ASP A 44 1.81 -6.00 -13.27
C ASP A 44 1.05 -5.42 -12.06
N GLN A 45 0.13 -4.46 -12.28
CA GLN A 45 -0.69 -3.89 -11.22
C GLN A 45 -1.62 -4.94 -10.59
N TYR A 46 -2.28 -5.74 -11.42
CA TYR A 46 -3.14 -6.83 -10.95
C TYR A 46 -2.36 -7.93 -10.21
N VAL A 47 -1.16 -8.26 -10.69
CA VAL A 47 -0.25 -9.19 -10.00
C VAL A 47 0.17 -8.62 -8.64
N GLY A 48 0.58 -7.34 -8.60
CA GLY A 48 1.00 -6.66 -7.37
C GLY A 48 -0.10 -6.62 -6.31
N GLU A 49 -1.33 -6.28 -6.70
CA GLU A 49 -2.49 -6.26 -5.79
C GLU A 49 -2.84 -7.68 -5.31
N ALA A 50 -2.84 -8.67 -6.21
CA ALA A 50 -3.12 -10.05 -5.85
C ALA A 50 -2.11 -10.61 -4.84
N GLU A 51 -0.81 -10.38 -5.04
CA GLU A 51 0.24 -10.81 -4.11
C GLU A 51 0.16 -10.06 -2.77
N SER A 52 -0.18 -8.76 -2.81
CA SER A 52 -0.43 -7.98 -1.60
C SER A 52 -1.57 -8.55 -0.76
N LEU A 53 -2.70 -8.89 -1.38
CA LEU A 53 -3.84 -9.49 -0.67
C LEU A 53 -3.54 -10.90 -0.14
N ARG A 54 -2.73 -11.70 -0.85
CA ARG A 54 -2.27 -13.00 -0.34
C ARG A 54 -1.43 -12.83 0.92
N ALA A 55 -0.46 -11.93 0.87
CA ALA A 55 0.40 -11.64 2.02
C ALA A 55 -0.39 -11.08 3.22
N ILE A 56 -1.34 -10.18 2.98
CA ILE A 56 -2.22 -9.66 4.04
C ILE A 56 -3.11 -10.78 4.61
N TYR A 57 -3.65 -11.66 3.79
CA TYR A 57 -4.46 -12.79 4.26
C TYR A 57 -3.65 -13.78 5.13
N GLU A 58 -2.39 -14.00 4.78
CA GLU A 58 -1.48 -14.83 5.57
C GLU A 58 -1.16 -14.18 6.93
N ALA A 59 -0.88 -12.88 6.93
CA ALA A 59 -0.53 -12.12 8.14
C ALA A 59 -1.72 -11.85 9.06
N ALA A 60 -2.87 -11.47 8.48
CA ALA A 60 -4.05 -10.96 9.19
C ALA A 60 -5.35 -11.43 8.51
N PRO A 61 -5.76 -12.69 8.67
CA PRO A 61 -6.95 -13.24 8.04
C PRO A 61 -8.22 -12.40 8.33
N GLY A 62 -8.96 -12.05 7.27
CA GLY A 62 -10.17 -11.25 7.37
C GLY A 62 -9.96 -9.74 7.56
N LEU A 63 -8.72 -9.25 7.58
CA LEU A 63 -8.43 -7.82 7.60
C LEU A 63 -8.64 -7.19 6.21
N ALA A 64 -8.41 -7.93 5.13
CA ALA A 64 -8.69 -7.51 3.77
C ALA A 64 -9.58 -8.54 3.04
N PRO A 65 -10.22 -8.20 1.89
CA PRO A 65 -10.95 -9.15 1.08
C PRO A 65 -10.05 -10.32 0.67
N ARG A 66 -10.51 -11.54 0.89
CA ARG A 66 -9.77 -12.73 0.48
C ARG A 66 -9.74 -12.83 -1.03
N LEU A 67 -8.54 -12.93 -1.60
CA LEU A 67 -8.35 -13.26 -3.01
C LEU A 67 -8.79 -14.71 -3.25
N LEU A 68 -9.62 -14.93 -4.26
CA LEU A 68 -10.13 -16.25 -4.66
C LEU A 68 -9.44 -16.75 -5.92
N ALA A 69 -9.23 -15.84 -6.90
CA ALA A 69 -8.48 -16.16 -8.12
C ALA A 69 -7.88 -14.90 -8.74
N SER A 70 -6.76 -15.05 -9.41
CA SER A 70 -6.16 -14.03 -10.27
C SER A 70 -5.37 -14.70 -11.39
N GLY A 71 -5.20 -14.02 -12.51
CA GLY A 71 -4.47 -14.55 -13.67
C GLY A 71 -4.64 -13.70 -14.89
N THR A 72 -4.35 -14.27 -16.05
CA THR A 72 -4.56 -13.65 -17.37
C THR A 72 -5.45 -14.52 -18.23
N THR A 73 -6.20 -13.89 -19.13
CA THR A 73 -7.10 -14.56 -20.07
C THR A 73 -6.35 -15.03 -21.30
N GLY A 74 -6.76 -16.18 -21.86
CA GLY A 74 -6.16 -16.70 -23.11
C GLY A 74 -4.73 -17.19 -22.94
N ASP A 75 -4.02 -17.32 -24.07
CA ASP A 75 -2.67 -17.91 -24.10
C ASP A 75 -1.56 -16.97 -23.60
N ASP A 76 -1.87 -15.71 -23.32
CA ASP A 76 -0.98 -14.67 -22.77
C ASP A 76 0.43 -14.69 -23.36
N THR A 77 0.53 -14.55 -24.67
CA THR A 77 1.80 -14.50 -25.40
C THR A 77 2.21 -13.05 -25.71
N PRO A 78 3.50 -12.76 -25.97
CA PRO A 78 3.94 -11.41 -26.36
C PRO A 78 3.21 -10.85 -27.59
N SER A 79 2.81 -11.70 -28.53
CA SER A 79 2.06 -11.31 -29.75
C SER A 79 0.55 -11.17 -29.51
N ARG A 80 0.03 -11.76 -28.42
CA ARG A 80 -1.38 -11.75 -28.03
C ARG A 80 -1.50 -11.72 -26.50
N PRO A 81 -1.21 -10.56 -25.87
CA PRO A 81 -1.25 -10.47 -24.42
C PRO A 81 -2.67 -10.66 -23.90
N GLY A 82 -2.81 -11.46 -22.86
CA GLY A 82 -4.08 -11.68 -22.19
C GLY A 82 -4.46 -10.53 -21.26
N ASN A 83 -5.74 -10.38 -21.00
CA ASN A 83 -6.23 -9.42 -20.03
C ASN A 83 -6.06 -9.97 -18.60
N PRO A 84 -5.50 -9.23 -17.67
CA PRO A 84 -5.44 -9.65 -16.29
C PRO A 84 -6.84 -9.69 -15.68
N PHE A 85 -7.07 -10.62 -14.78
CA PHE A 85 -8.31 -10.70 -14.02
C PHE A 85 -8.06 -10.93 -12.54
N PHE A 86 -9.07 -10.59 -11.75
CA PHE A 86 -9.05 -10.64 -10.30
C PHE A 86 -10.44 -11.02 -9.78
N LEU A 87 -10.51 -11.96 -8.85
CA LEU A 87 -11.72 -12.39 -8.17
C LEU A 87 -11.46 -12.44 -6.67
N SER A 88 -12.27 -11.76 -5.87
CA SER A 88 -12.19 -11.78 -4.41
C SER A 88 -13.55 -11.90 -3.75
N GLU A 89 -13.55 -12.12 -2.45
CA GLU A 89 -14.73 -11.94 -1.62
C GLU A 89 -15.26 -10.51 -1.79
N TYR A 90 -16.58 -10.37 -1.82
CA TYR A 90 -17.23 -9.07 -1.74
C TYR A 90 -17.43 -8.70 -0.27
N MET A 91 -16.96 -7.52 0.11
CA MET A 91 -17.24 -6.93 1.42
C MET A 91 -18.15 -5.71 1.25
N ASP A 92 -19.22 -5.64 2.05
CA ASP A 92 -20.05 -4.45 2.14
C ASP A 92 -19.40 -3.47 3.12
N ILE A 93 -18.64 -2.52 2.57
CA ILE A 93 -17.78 -1.63 3.33
C ILE A 93 -18.50 -0.31 3.59
N GLY A 94 -18.56 0.09 4.84
CA GLY A 94 -18.98 1.42 5.29
C GLY A 94 -17.79 2.23 5.78
N SER A 95 -18.06 3.48 6.17
CA SER A 95 -17.04 4.36 6.72
C SER A 95 -16.41 3.78 7.99
N LEU A 96 -15.15 4.10 8.21
CA LEU A 96 -14.43 3.79 9.45
C LEU A 96 -15.05 4.61 10.59
N THR A 97 -15.47 3.94 11.67
CA THR A 97 -15.92 4.59 12.90
C THR A 97 -14.79 4.73 13.90
N VAL A 98 -15.00 5.50 14.97
CA VAL A 98 -13.99 5.60 16.05
C VAL A 98 -13.65 4.22 16.61
N GLN A 99 -14.66 3.41 16.90
CA GLN A 99 -14.48 2.06 17.46
C GLN A 99 -13.75 1.12 16.47
N THR A 100 -14.14 1.13 15.19
CA THR A 100 -13.48 0.26 14.19
C THR A 100 -12.09 0.78 13.82
N ALA A 101 -11.81 2.08 14.00
CA ALA A 101 -10.47 2.63 13.89
C ALA A 101 -9.53 2.13 15.00
N GLU A 102 -10.02 2.02 16.24
CA GLU A 102 -9.27 1.41 17.35
C GLU A 102 -8.95 -0.05 17.06
N LEU A 103 -9.95 -0.83 16.60
CA LEU A 103 -9.76 -2.22 16.21
C LEU A 103 -8.75 -2.34 15.04
N LEU A 104 -8.80 -1.42 14.06
CA LEU A 104 -7.83 -1.39 12.98
C LEU A 104 -6.42 -1.16 13.49
N GLY A 105 -6.23 -0.17 14.37
CA GLY A 105 -4.93 0.11 14.97
C GLY A 105 -4.36 -1.09 15.73
N GLU A 106 -5.19 -1.78 16.51
CA GLU A 106 -4.80 -2.98 17.22
C GLU A 106 -4.41 -4.12 16.27
N ARG A 107 -5.23 -4.41 15.26
CA ARG A 107 -4.96 -5.50 14.30
C ARG A 107 -3.74 -5.23 13.44
N LEU A 108 -3.54 -3.99 12.99
CA LEU A 108 -2.32 -3.63 12.28
C LEU A 108 -1.07 -3.87 13.12
N ALA A 109 -1.08 -3.43 14.38
CA ALA A 109 0.07 -3.58 15.26
C ALA A 109 0.37 -5.05 15.62
N LYS A 110 -0.67 -5.86 15.88
CA LYS A 110 -0.51 -7.23 16.40
C LYS A 110 -0.40 -8.28 15.29
N GLU A 111 -0.98 -8.02 14.12
CA GLU A 111 -1.08 -8.99 13.04
C GLU A 111 -0.22 -8.56 11.84
N LEU A 112 -0.63 -7.50 11.11
CA LEU A 112 0.01 -7.10 9.87
C LEU A 112 1.47 -6.67 10.07
N HIS A 113 1.71 -5.70 10.96
CA HIS A 113 3.05 -5.18 11.24
C HIS A 113 3.87 -6.06 12.19
N ALA A 114 3.30 -7.16 12.69
CA ALA A 114 4.04 -8.22 13.37
C ALA A 114 4.52 -9.32 12.42
N PHE A 115 4.02 -9.36 11.19
CA PHE A 115 4.37 -10.35 10.18
C PHE A 115 5.66 -9.95 9.47
N LYS A 116 6.72 -10.73 9.65
CA LYS A 116 8.09 -10.40 9.24
C LYS A 116 8.50 -11.12 7.97
N SER A 117 9.32 -10.46 7.15
CA SER A 117 9.96 -11.08 6.00
C SER A 117 11.25 -11.79 6.40
N PRO A 118 11.48 -13.02 5.96
CA PRO A 118 12.80 -13.67 6.07
C PRO A 118 13.79 -13.20 5.00
N LYS A 119 13.35 -12.44 3.99
CA LYS A 119 14.15 -12.04 2.82
C LYS A 119 14.73 -10.63 2.91
N GLY A 120 14.35 -9.86 3.94
CA GLY A 120 14.72 -8.45 4.04
C GLY A 120 13.59 -7.49 3.64
N PHE A 121 13.94 -6.26 3.28
CA PHE A 121 13.02 -5.17 2.93
C PHE A 121 12.71 -5.18 1.43
N GLY A 122 11.46 -4.92 1.07
CA GLY A 122 10.99 -4.91 -0.33
C GLY A 122 9.85 -5.88 -0.59
N PHE A 123 9.68 -6.32 -1.83
CA PHE A 123 8.62 -7.27 -2.20
C PHE A 123 9.01 -8.11 -3.42
N ALA A 124 8.35 -9.27 -3.60
CA ALA A 124 8.71 -10.22 -4.66
C ALA A 124 8.30 -9.76 -6.06
N VAL A 125 7.32 -8.88 -6.14
CA VAL A 125 6.77 -8.37 -7.41
C VAL A 125 6.63 -6.86 -7.33
N PRO A 126 6.57 -6.14 -8.46
CA PRO A 126 6.18 -4.73 -8.45
C PRO A 126 4.79 -4.53 -7.86
N THR A 127 4.62 -3.44 -7.12
CA THR A 127 3.31 -2.99 -6.59
C THR A 127 3.01 -1.59 -7.09
N TYR A 128 1.79 -1.09 -6.84
CA TYR A 128 1.36 0.19 -7.39
C TYR A 128 0.66 1.03 -6.33
N CYS A 129 1.23 2.19 -6.02
CA CYS A 129 0.56 3.19 -5.19
C CYS A 129 -0.19 4.16 -6.12
N GLY A 130 -1.50 3.98 -6.26
CA GLY A 130 -2.28 4.53 -7.37
C GLY A 130 -1.81 3.96 -8.71
N ALA A 131 -1.52 4.81 -9.68
CA ALA A 131 -0.95 4.39 -10.97
C ALA A 131 0.59 4.37 -10.98
N THR A 132 1.24 4.72 -9.87
CA THR A 132 2.71 4.75 -9.80
C THR A 132 3.26 3.39 -9.47
N ARG A 133 4.02 2.83 -10.41
CA ARG A 133 4.72 1.57 -10.22
C ARG A 133 5.86 1.72 -9.22
N GLN A 134 5.90 0.86 -8.23
CA GLN A 134 7.04 0.60 -7.35
C GLN A 134 7.73 -0.67 -7.83
N ASP A 135 8.99 -0.55 -8.22
CA ASP A 135 9.73 -1.70 -8.79
C ASP A 135 10.04 -2.76 -7.73
N ASN A 136 10.06 -2.35 -6.46
CA ASN A 136 10.42 -3.20 -5.33
C ASN A 136 11.83 -3.84 -5.50
N GLY A 137 11.98 -5.10 -5.20
CA GLY A 137 13.25 -5.80 -5.07
C GLY A 137 13.48 -6.15 -3.61
N TRP A 138 14.65 -6.71 -3.30
CA TRP A 138 15.00 -7.09 -1.93
C TRP A 138 16.29 -6.37 -1.50
N PHE A 139 16.24 -5.75 -0.32
CA PHE A 139 17.32 -4.95 0.27
C PHE A 139 17.66 -5.50 1.65
N GLY A 140 18.93 -5.37 2.01
CA GLY A 140 19.44 -5.76 3.32
C GLY A 140 19.03 -4.81 4.44
N THR A 141 18.87 -3.51 4.09
CA THR A 141 18.51 -2.47 5.06
C THR A 141 17.29 -1.67 4.60
N TRP A 142 16.58 -1.09 5.57
CA TRP A 142 15.46 -0.20 5.28
C TRP A 142 15.92 1.11 4.62
N GLU A 143 17.06 1.61 5.01
CA GLU A 143 17.67 2.80 4.40
C GLU A 143 17.85 2.64 2.89
N GLU A 144 18.47 1.53 2.45
CA GLU A 144 18.66 1.22 1.02
C GLU A 144 17.32 1.10 0.29
N CYS A 145 16.37 0.36 0.86
CA CYS A 145 15.04 0.16 0.29
C CYS A 145 14.32 1.50 0.12
N PHE A 146 14.24 2.30 1.17
CA PHE A 146 13.53 3.58 1.13
C PHE A 146 14.24 4.61 0.23
N SER A 147 15.58 4.62 0.22
CA SER A 147 16.35 5.45 -0.72
C SER A 147 16.05 5.09 -2.18
N ALA A 148 15.93 3.79 -2.49
CA ALA A 148 15.54 3.33 -3.82
C ALA A 148 14.10 3.76 -4.19
N MET A 149 13.15 3.70 -3.25
CA MET A 149 11.78 4.16 -3.45
C MET A 149 11.73 5.67 -3.77
N ILE A 150 12.43 6.50 -3.00
CA ILE A 150 12.52 7.95 -3.26
C ILE A 150 13.19 8.22 -4.61
N LYS A 151 14.30 7.55 -4.92
CA LYS A 151 14.97 7.67 -6.23
C LYS A 151 14.04 7.35 -7.39
N ASN A 152 13.27 6.29 -7.29
CA ASN A 152 12.30 5.88 -8.31
C ASN A 152 11.25 6.98 -8.57
N LEU A 153 10.73 7.63 -7.52
CA LEU A 153 9.79 8.74 -7.65
C LEU A 153 10.44 9.98 -8.29
N LEU A 154 11.64 10.34 -7.88
CA LEU A 154 12.36 11.48 -8.47
C LEU A 154 12.62 11.25 -9.97
N GLN A 155 12.97 10.04 -10.38
CA GLN A 155 13.16 9.68 -11.80
C GLN A 155 11.88 9.72 -12.65
N LYS A 156 10.71 9.57 -12.02
CA LYS A 156 9.40 9.67 -12.70
C LYS A 156 8.91 11.10 -12.86
N LEU A 157 9.49 12.06 -12.14
CA LEU A 157 9.13 13.47 -12.31
C LEU A 157 9.67 13.99 -13.65
N PRO A 158 8.90 14.81 -14.37
CA PRO A 158 9.36 15.42 -15.62
C PRO A 158 10.60 16.29 -15.40
N SER A 159 11.55 16.26 -16.33
CA SER A 159 12.74 17.13 -16.34
C SER A 159 12.41 18.57 -16.74
N GLU A 160 11.37 19.15 -16.14
CA GLU A 160 10.93 20.51 -16.39
C GLU A 160 11.49 21.48 -15.36
N ARG A 161 11.75 22.74 -15.79
CA ARG A 161 12.30 23.78 -14.90
C ARG A 161 11.52 23.95 -13.59
N ARG A 162 10.18 23.77 -13.63
CA ARG A 162 9.33 23.87 -12.43
C ARG A 162 9.62 22.82 -11.35
N TYR A 163 10.24 21.69 -11.72
CA TYR A 163 10.62 20.62 -10.79
C TYR A 163 12.11 20.62 -10.43
N ALA A 164 12.92 21.54 -11.00
CA ALA A 164 14.37 21.54 -10.78
C ALA A 164 14.76 21.63 -9.30
N GLU A 165 14.11 22.50 -8.53
CA GLU A 165 14.34 22.62 -7.09
C GLU A 165 13.91 21.36 -6.35
N LEU A 166 12.76 20.78 -6.71
CA LEU A 166 12.26 19.54 -6.11
C LEU A 166 13.22 18.38 -6.33
N LEU A 167 13.72 18.23 -7.55
CA LEU A 167 14.69 17.18 -7.91
C LEU A 167 16.00 17.35 -7.14
N HIS A 168 16.52 18.57 -7.09
CA HIS A 168 17.78 18.89 -6.38
C HIS A 168 17.65 18.58 -4.87
N LYS A 169 16.62 19.12 -4.21
CA LYS A 169 16.38 18.89 -2.77
C LYS A 169 15.99 17.45 -2.47
N GLY A 170 15.29 16.80 -3.38
CA GLY A 170 14.97 15.38 -3.26
C GLY A 170 16.23 14.53 -3.20
N GLU A 171 17.23 14.82 -4.03
CA GLU A 171 18.51 14.13 -4.01
C GLU A 171 19.32 14.46 -2.74
N GLU A 172 19.27 15.70 -2.24
CA GLU A 172 19.87 16.04 -0.94
C GLU A 172 19.22 15.29 0.21
N VAL A 173 17.88 15.16 0.23
CA VAL A 173 17.18 14.34 1.23
C VAL A 173 17.62 12.89 1.13
N ARG A 174 17.73 12.35 -0.08
CA ARG A 174 18.12 10.97 -0.32
C ARG A 174 19.53 10.68 0.19
N THR A 175 20.48 11.60 -0.01
CA THR A 175 21.90 11.38 0.30
C THR A 175 22.31 11.80 1.71
N ARG A 176 21.51 12.63 2.39
CA ARG A 176 21.85 13.18 3.71
C ARG A 176 20.82 12.80 4.79
N VAL A 177 19.53 13.01 4.52
CA VAL A 177 18.47 12.84 5.53
C VAL A 177 18.13 11.37 5.72
N ILE A 178 18.00 10.61 4.62
CA ILE A 178 17.67 9.18 4.69
C ILE A 178 18.72 8.42 5.50
N PRO A 179 20.03 8.51 5.22
CA PRO A 179 21.04 7.86 6.05
C PRO A 179 21.00 8.33 7.51
N TRP A 180 20.88 9.64 7.75
CA TRP A 180 20.81 10.17 9.12
C TRP A 180 19.67 9.63 9.94
N LEU A 181 18.46 9.49 9.36
CA LEU A 181 17.26 9.04 10.09
C LEU A 181 17.04 7.53 10.09
N LEU A 182 17.49 6.82 9.05
CA LEU A 182 17.13 5.42 8.87
C LEU A 182 18.28 4.44 9.08
N GLN A 183 19.54 4.81 8.81
CA GLN A 183 20.69 3.92 9.02
C GLN A 183 20.86 3.48 10.48
N PRO A 184 20.63 4.35 11.49
CA PRO A 184 20.79 3.94 12.89
C PRO A 184 19.68 3.03 13.42
N LEU A 185 18.58 2.82 12.66
CA LEU A 185 17.43 2.08 13.15
C LEU A 185 17.73 0.57 13.25
N VAL A 186 17.37 0.00 14.36
CA VAL A 186 17.34 -1.46 14.55
C VAL A 186 15.89 -1.91 14.40
N ILE A 187 15.52 -2.29 13.20
CA ILE A 187 14.15 -2.67 12.83
C ILE A 187 14.17 -3.95 11.98
N GLU A 188 13.04 -4.65 12.00
CA GLU A 188 12.80 -5.80 11.16
C GLU A 188 11.85 -5.43 10.01
N PRO A 189 12.00 -6.09 8.84
CA PRO A 189 11.10 -5.88 7.72
C PRO A 189 9.71 -6.48 8.03
N VAL A 190 8.71 -5.63 8.19
CA VAL A 190 7.33 -6.05 8.46
C VAL A 190 6.42 -5.76 7.26
N LEU A 191 5.38 -6.57 7.09
CA LEU A 191 4.42 -6.37 6.01
C LEU A 191 3.62 -5.09 6.26
N VAL A 192 3.62 -4.18 5.30
CA VAL A 192 2.83 -2.94 5.31
C VAL A 192 1.76 -2.96 4.22
N HIS A 193 0.70 -2.20 4.41
CA HIS A 193 -0.33 -1.99 3.38
C HIS A 193 0.21 -1.19 2.19
N GLY A 194 1.05 -0.19 2.46
CA GLY A 194 1.73 0.65 1.47
C GLY A 194 0.92 1.84 0.95
N ASP A 195 -0.42 1.83 1.14
CA ASP A 195 -1.32 2.94 0.77
C ASP A 195 -2.48 3.06 1.78
N LEU A 196 -2.16 3.15 3.07
CA LEU A 196 -3.10 3.09 4.19
C LEU A 196 -3.73 4.46 4.51
N TRP A 197 -4.56 4.98 3.63
CA TRP A 197 -5.33 6.21 3.88
C TRP A 197 -6.82 5.92 4.10
N SER A 198 -7.58 6.93 4.52
CA SER A 198 -8.99 6.74 4.85
C SER A 198 -9.86 6.20 3.71
N GLY A 199 -9.46 6.42 2.44
CA GLY A 199 -10.14 5.88 1.26
C GLY A 199 -9.93 4.37 1.08
N ASN A 200 -8.89 3.80 1.68
CA ASN A 200 -8.56 2.36 1.61
C ASN A 200 -8.85 1.64 2.93
N THR A 201 -9.64 2.25 3.82
CA THR A 201 -10.03 1.69 5.12
C THR A 201 -11.53 1.79 5.33
N GLY A 202 -12.11 0.89 6.09
CA GLY A 202 -13.52 0.94 6.39
C GLY A 202 -13.98 -0.05 7.43
N THR A 203 -15.30 -0.17 7.55
CA THR A 203 -15.99 -1.12 8.42
C THR A 203 -16.80 -2.08 7.56
N ASN A 204 -16.58 -3.37 7.70
CA ASN A 204 -17.44 -4.39 7.11
C ASN A 204 -18.81 -4.34 7.83
N ARG A 205 -19.85 -3.91 7.10
CA ARG A 205 -21.21 -3.74 7.67
C ARG A 205 -21.82 -5.03 8.15
N LYS A 206 -21.39 -6.17 7.62
CA LYS A 206 -21.92 -7.49 8.03
C LYS A 206 -21.33 -7.96 9.36
N THR A 207 -20.04 -7.69 9.59
CA THR A 207 -19.31 -8.21 10.76
C THR A 207 -19.01 -7.16 11.81
N GLY A 208 -19.09 -5.87 11.47
CA GLY A 208 -18.66 -4.77 12.32
C GLY A 208 -17.15 -4.66 12.50
N GLN A 209 -16.36 -5.46 11.75
CA GLN A 209 -14.91 -5.46 11.83
C GLN A 209 -14.31 -4.40 10.91
N SER A 210 -13.12 -3.90 11.28
CA SER A 210 -12.33 -3.05 10.41
C SER A 210 -11.78 -3.83 9.22
N VAL A 211 -11.69 -3.17 8.07
CA VAL A 211 -11.14 -3.72 6.83
C VAL A 211 -10.23 -2.71 6.14
N ILE A 212 -9.24 -3.23 5.42
CA ILE A 212 -8.38 -2.49 4.50
C ILE A 212 -8.50 -3.09 3.10
N PHE A 213 -8.29 -2.30 2.05
CA PHE A 213 -8.40 -2.73 0.66
C PHE A 213 -7.52 -1.89 -0.25
N ASP A 214 -7.34 -2.30 -1.51
CA ASP A 214 -6.45 -1.67 -2.49
C ASP A 214 -4.99 -1.54 -1.99
N PRO A 215 -4.34 -2.65 -1.57
CA PRO A 215 -3.00 -2.61 -1.03
C PRO A 215 -1.93 -2.43 -2.11
N SER A 216 -0.85 -1.75 -1.72
CA SER A 216 0.41 -1.60 -2.45
C SER A 216 1.56 -2.14 -1.59
N SER A 217 1.44 -3.40 -1.15
CA SER A 217 2.25 -3.95 -0.07
C SER A 217 3.72 -4.13 -0.40
N TYR A 218 4.52 -4.01 0.62
CA TYR A 218 5.93 -4.38 0.67
C TYR A 218 6.33 -4.66 2.12
N TYR A 219 7.51 -5.24 2.33
CA TYR A 219 8.09 -5.37 3.67
C TYR A 219 8.97 -4.16 3.95
N GLY A 220 8.60 -3.37 4.95
CA GLY A 220 9.22 -2.11 5.29
C GLY A 220 9.25 -1.83 6.79
N HIS A 221 9.49 -0.56 7.13
CA HIS A 221 9.34 -0.06 8.49
C HIS A 221 7.85 0.25 8.76
N ASN A 222 7.31 -0.27 9.84
CA ASN A 222 5.91 -0.08 10.22
C ASN A 222 5.47 1.40 10.30
N GLU A 223 6.37 2.31 10.71
CA GLU A 223 6.06 3.76 10.78
C GLU A 223 5.78 4.37 9.41
N ALA A 224 6.28 3.77 8.31
CA ALA A 224 6.03 4.26 6.95
C ALA A 224 4.55 4.15 6.57
N ASP A 225 3.89 3.08 6.98
CA ASP A 225 2.46 2.86 6.70
C ASP A 225 1.55 3.85 7.44
N LEU A 226 2.00 4.36 8.59
CA LEU A 226 1.25 5.33 9.37
C LEU A 226 1.30 6.77 8.78
N ALA A 227 2.20 7.02 7.84
CA ALA A 227 2.42 8.36 7.32
C ALA A 227 1.23 8.85 6.48
N ILE A 228 0.79 8.07 5.50
CA ILE A 228 -0.32 8.45 4.62
C ILE A 228 -1.64 8.56 5.39
N ALA A 229 -1.81 7.79 6.46
CA ALA A 229 -2.96 7.86 7.35
C ALA A 229 -3.17 9.26 7.98
N ARG A 230 -2.11 10.06 8.05
CA ARG A 230 -2.12 11.43 8.60
C ARG A 230 -2.37 12.51 7.55
N ILE A 231 -1.94 12.27 6.30
CA ILE A 231 -1.90 13.31 5.25
C ILE A 231 -3.30 13.78 4.87
N PHE A 232 -4.21 12.84 4.59
CA PHE A 232 -5.53 13.15 4.02
C PHE A 232 -6.65 13.20 5.05
N GLY A 233 -6.34 12.95 6.32
CA GLY A 233 -7.35 12.90 7.38
C GLY A 233 -8.30 11.70 7.23
N GLY A 234 -9.42 11.74 7.98
CA GLY A 234 -10.45 10.70 7.92
C GLY A 234 -10.17 9.46 8.77
N ILE A 235 -8.93 9.27 9.23
CA ILE A 235 -8.60 8.24 10.22
C ILE A 235 -8.61 8.88 11.61
N PRO A 236 -9.49 8.42 12.54
CA PRO A 236 -9.60 8.96 13.89
C PRO A 236 -8.30 8.82 14.69
N GLY A 237 -8.02 9.79 15.59
CA GLY A 237 -6.84 9.75 16.45
C GLY A 237 -6.74 8.52 17.36
N SER A 238 -7.88 7.92 17.71
CA SER A 238 -7.97 6.67 18.47
C SER A 238 -7.25 5.50 17.80
N PHE A 239 -7.20 5.47 16.46
CA PHE A 239 -6.39 4.52 15.69
C PHE A 239 -4.92 4.53 16.12
N PHE A 240 -4.29 5.71 16.15
CA PHE A 240 -2.87 5.83 16.50
C PHE A 240 -2.61 5.51 17.98
N VAL A 241 -3.56 5.86 18.87
CA VAL A 241 -3.47 5.51 20.30
C VAL A 241 -3.52 3.99 20.47
N ALA A 242 -4.48 3.32 19.86
CA ALA A 242 -4.61 1.87 19.90
C ALA A 242 -3.41 1.17 19.27
N TYR A 243 -2.93 1.65 18.12
CA TYR A 243 -1.76 1.12 17.44
C TYR A 243 -0.51 1.17 18.33
N HIS A 244 -0.17 2.35 18.86
CA HIS A 244 1.05 2.51 19.68
C HIS A 244 1.01 1.86 21.04
N LYS A 245 -0.15 1.39 21.51
CA LYS A 245 -0.27 0.56 22.69
C LYS A 245 0.42 -0.81 22.51
N TYR A 246 0.42 -1.35 21.28
CA TYR A 246 0.96 -2.67 20.96
C TYR A 246 2.24 -2.61 20.12
N MET A 247 2.44 -1.55 19.36
CA MET A 247 3.65 -1.31 18.59
C MET A 247 4.21 0.08 18.93
N PRO A 248 5.15 0.16 19.87
CA PRO A 248 5.77 1.40 20.30
C PRO A 248 6.49 2.11 19.13
N LYS A 249 6.70 3.41 19.28
CA LYS A 249 7.54 4.18 18.36
C LYS A 249 8.96 3.65 18.39
N THR A 250 9.58 3.54 17.20
CA THR A 250 10.96 3.09 17.05
C THR A 250 11.94 4.08 17.67
N GLU A 251 12.95 3.56 18.39
CA GLU A 251 14.03 4.39 18.92
C GLU A 251 14.98 4.88 17.78
N PRO A 252 15.51 6.11 17.90
CA PRO A 252 15.25 7.09 18.96
C PRO A 252 13.88 7.78 18.77
N VAL A 253 13.04 7.73 19.80
CA VAL A 253 11.66 8.28 19.77
C VAL A 253 11.62 9.76 19.46
N GLN A 254 12.67 10.51 19.83
CA GLN A 254 12.79 11.93 19.54
C GLN A 254 12.78 12.25 18.05
N GLN A 255 13.21 11.30 17.20
CA GLN A 255 13.20 11.42 15.73
C GLN A 255 11.89 10.93 15.08
N TYR A 256 10.95 10.37 15.84
CA TYR A 256 9.69 9.83 15.31
C TYR A 256 8.95 10.83 14.39
N SER A 257 8.87 12.09 14.81
CA SER A 257 8.19 13.12 14.00
C SER A 257 8.94 13.42 12.69
N LEU A 258 10.26 13.41 12.70
CA LEU A 258 11.08 13.63 11.50
C LEU A 258 10.99 12.43 10.55
N ARG A 259 11.01 11.21 11.08
CA ARG A 259 10.73 10.01 10.26
C ARG A 259 9.33 10.06 9.65
N GLY A 260 8.32 10.52 10.43
CA GLY A 260 6.98 10.75 9.91
C GLY A 260 6.96 11.72 8.73
N ASP A 261 7.65 12.88 8.85
CA ASP A 261 7.79 13.84 7.75
C ASP A 261 8.50 13.23 6.53
N LEU A 262 9.50 12.38 6.75
CA LEU A 262 10.22 11.69 5.67
C LEU A 262 9.33 10.67 4.93
N TYR A 263 8.50 9.91 5.66
CA TYR A 263 7.56 8.96 5.06
C TYR A 263 6.38 9.67 4.37
N GLU A 264 5.88 10.77 4.93
CA GLU A 264 4.88 11.62 4.27
C GLU A 264 5.43 12.23 2.96
N LEU A 265 6.72 12.57 2.91
CA LEU A 265 7.38 13.06 1.70
C LEU A 265 7.27 12.06 0.54
N TYR A 266 7.40 10.75 0.80
CA TYR A 266 7.20 9.72 -0.21
C TYR A 266 5.82 9.86 -0.87
N HIS A 267 4.76 10.01 -0.09
CA HIS A 267 3.40 10.14 -0.62
C HIS A 267 3.18 11.47 -1.35
N TYR A 268 3.74 12.58 -0.85
CA TYR A 268 3.67 13.86 -1.57
C TYR A 268 4.41 13.82 -2.91
N LEU A 269 5.54 13.13 -2.99
CA LEU A 269 6.25 12.90 -4.25
C LEU A 269 5.44 12.01 -5.18
N ASN A 270 4.85 10.93 -4.67
CA ASN A 270 3.96 10.07 -5.45
C ASN A 270 2.78 10.85 -6.03
N HIS A 271 2.11 11.65 -5.22
CA HIS A 271 1.00 12.49 -5.67
C HIS A 271 1.46 13.58 -6.65
N THR A 272 2.70 14.06 -6.53
CA THR A 272 3.28 14.97 -7.54
C THR A 272 3.48 14.28 -8.88
N VAL A 273 3.92 13.02 -8.89
CA VAL A 273 4.03 12.20 -10.11
C VAL A 273 2.66 11.98 -10.75
N LEU A 274 1.64 11.67 -9.96
CA LEU A 274 0.30 11.34 -10.43
C LEU A 274 -0.50 12.57 -10.89
N PHE A 275 -0.43 13.66 -10.14
CA PHE A 275 -1.36 14.79 -10.28
C PHE A 275 -0.66 16.14 -10.49
N GLY A 276 0.65 16.21 -10.28
CA GLY A 276 1.41 17.46 -10.39
C GLY A 276 1.01 18.51 -9.34
N GLY A 277 1.14 19.80 -9.73
CA GLY A 277 0.50 20.93 -9.07
C GLY A 277 0.87 21.15 -7.60
N GLY A 278 -0.16 21.28 -6.74
CA GLY A 278 -0.01 21.65 -5.33
C GLY A 278 0.78 20.67 -4.47
N TYR A 279 0.85 19.40 -4.86
CA TYR A 279 1.61 18.38 -4.12
C TYR A 279 3.13 18.62 -4.14
N ALA A 280 3.66 19.20 -5.23
CA ALA A 280 5.07 19.59 -5.31
C ALA A 280 5.45 20.62 -4.22
N GLY A 281 4.56 21.58 -3.93
CA GLY A 281 4.76 22.55 -2.85
C GLY A 281 4.83 21.88 -1.48
N SER A 282 3.93 20.93 -1.20
CA SER A 282 3.93 20.16 0.05
C SER A 282 5.19 19.29 0.17
N ALA A 283 5.63 18.64 -0.91
CA ALA A 283 6.87 17.90 -0.93
C ALA A 283 8.09 18.79 -0.64
N LEU A 284 8.20 19.97 -1.27
CA LEU A 284 9.26 20.94 -1.01
C LEU A 284 9.25 21.45 0.44
N GLN A 285 8.07 21.66 1.02
CA GLN A 285 7.95 22.06 2.43
C GLN A 285 8.51 20.98 3.36
N LYS A 286 8.20 19.71 3.12
CA LYS A 286 8.76 18.57 3.88
C LYS A 286 10.27 18.46 3.69
N MET A 287 10.76 18.55 2.46
CA MET A 287 12.21 18.53 2.18
C MET A 287 12.94 19.64 2.92
N ASN A 288 12.43 20.88 2.85
CA ASN A 288 13.04 22.01 3.54
C ASN A 288 13.07 21.85 5.07
N LYS A 289 12.01 21.27 5.66
CA LYS A 289 11.98 20.96 7.09
C LYS A 289 13.02 19.92 7.47
N LEU A 290 13.10 18.85 6.72
CA LEU A 290 14.02 17.75 6.95
C LEU A 290 15.49 18.16 6.77
N LEU A 291 15.81 18.90 5.71
CA LEU A 291 17.17 19.39 5.44
C LEU A 291 17.66 20.38 6.50
N ARG A 292 16.76 21.23 7.02
CA ARG A 292 17.09 22.14 8.14
C ARG A 292 17.37 21.43 9.46
N ALA A 293 16.68 20.30 9.70
CA ALA A 293 16.84 19.50 10.91
C ALA A 293 18.07 18.58 10.83
N CYS A 294 18.49 18.21 9.61
CA CYS A 294 19.66 17.34 9.38
C CYS A 294 20.96 18.06 9.74
N PRO A 295 21.82 17.47 10.57
CA PRO A 295 23.12 18.06 10.87
C PRO A 295 23.93 18.40 9.62
N LEU A 296 24.65 19.49 9.64
CA LEU A 296 25.67 19.77 8.64
C LEU A 296 26.84 18.82 8.89
N VAL A 297 27.21 18.06 7.88
CA VAL A 297 28.40 17.19 7.92
C VAL A 297 29.64 18.02 7.63
#